data_ea27309245b440f23eaef6583861ac6b
#
_entry.id   ea27309245b440f23eaef6583861ac6b
#
_cell.length_a   1.000
_cell.length_b   1.000
_cell.length_c   1.000
_cell.angle_alpha   90.00
_cell.angle_beta   90.00
_cell.angle_gamma   90.00
#
_symmetry.space_group_name_H-M   'P 1'
#
loop_
_entity.id
_entity.type
_entity.pdbx_description
1 polymer ?
#
loop_
_entity_poly.entity_id
_entity_poly.type
_entity_poly.pdbx_seq_one_letter_code
_entity_poly.pdbx_strand_id
1 'polypeptide(L)'
;MWQDPYGIRWAEENGVLYIQGGGKREPFLLPPFAGKDAKFLDGLLRAKEWFVENKLPFRFKGVSKAVKERMEDLCLGRYEFTPDRDNYEYIYKSEDLINLSGKKFRQKKNHLNQFRMQYSNYEYLPITEDIIPLCRETAASWVETHHEEGIEDELVAINLLFDNWEALGLKGGAIKLFGRVEAFSIGEILNDRIALIHIEKANPDIRGLYQAINNEFIRHEFSEVEFINREEDMGLPGLRQAKESYNPDHFAEKYDAVYANEADNATGGK
;
A
#
# COMPACT_ATOMS: atom_id res chain seq x y z
N MET A 1 -0.13 7.79 7.70
CA MET A 1 -1.46 7.31 7.30
C MET A 1 -2.00 6.29 8.31
N TRP A 2 -1.38 5.14 8.50
CA TRP A 2 -1.88 4.05 9.36
C TRP A 2 -1.36 4.06 10.81
N GLN A 3 -0.85 5.20 11.31
CA GLN A 3 -0.23 5.29 12.64
C GLN A 3 -1.19 4.88 13.75
N ASP A 4 -2.37 5.49 13.80
CA ASP A 4 -3.34 5.26 14.87
C ASP A 4 -4.00 3.88 14.78
N PRO A 5 -4.53 3.43 13.62
CA PRO A 5 -5.14 2.11 13.50
C PRO A 5 -4.22 0.95 13.84
N TYR A 6 -2.95 1.03 13.44
CA TYR A 6 -1.97 -0.03 13.70
C TYR A 6 -1.07 0.24 14.91
N GLY A 7 -1.26 1.34 15.63
CA GLY A 7 -0.44 1.71 16.79
C GLY A 7 1.03 1.84 16.42
N ILE A 8 1.33 2.40 15.24
CA ILE A 8 2.70 2.51 14.73
C ILE A 8 3.52 3.40 15.65
N ARG A 9 4.66 2.87 16.09
CA ARG A 9 5.67 3.59 16.86
C ARG A 9 7.02 3.42 16.18
N TRP A 10 7.90 4.36 16.38
CA TRP A 10 9.26 4.28 15.86
C TRP A 10 10.28 4.76 16.88
N ALA A 11 11.50 4.27 16.73
CA ALA A 11 12.66 4.69 17.50
C ALA A 11 13.89 4.68 16.59
N GLU A 12 14.84 5.56 16.86
CA GLU A 12 16.16 5.56 16.24
C GLU A 12 17.21 5.29 17.31
N GLU A 13 18.10 4.34 17.06
CA GLU A 13 19.22 4.02 17.92
C GLU A 13 20.46 3.72 17.08
N ASN A 14 21.55 4.45 17.32
CA ASN A 14 22.84 4.26 16.64
C ASN A 14 22.78 4.32 15.09
N GLY A 15 21.85 5.10 14.52
CA GLY A 15 21.65 5.23 13.08
C GLY A 15 20.90 4.05 12.46
N VAL A 16 20.13 3.33 13.27
CA VAL A 16 19.19 2.30 12.87
C VAL A 16 17.79 2.75 13.25
N LEU A 17 16.85 2.77 12.27
CA LEU A 17 15.44 3.05 12.51
C LEU A 17 14.69 1.74 12.75
N TYR A 18 13.90 1.70 13.81
CA TYR A 18 12.99 0.62 14.18
C TYR A 18 11.56 1.10 14.08
N ILE A 19 10.69 0.29 13.49
CA ILE A 19 9.26 0.59 13.38
C ILE A 19 8.49 -0.60 13.96
N GLN A 20 7.66 -0.32 14.96
CA GLN A 20 6.76 -1.27 15.61
C GLN A 20 5.34 -1.02 15.10
N GLY A 21 4.62 -2.10 14.80
CA GLY A 21 3.17 -2.11 14.59
C GLY A 21 2.49 -3.14 15.46
N GLY A 22 1.17 -3.27 15.32
CA GLY A 22 0.34 -4.25 16.04
C GLY A 22 -0.93 -3.66 16.63
N GLY A 23 -0.90 -2.43 17.12
CA GLY A 23 -2.07 -1.78 17.73
C GLY A 23 -2.69 -2.63 18.82
N LYS A 24 -3.94 -3.08 18.61
CA LYS A 24 -4.68 -3.99 19.50
C LYS A 24 -4.33 -5.48 19.28
N ARG A 25 -3.53 -5.79 18.25
CA ARG A 25 -3.07 -7.15 17.90
C ARG A 25 -1.69 -7.40 18.53
N GLU A 26 -1.15 -8.60 18.31
CA GLU A 26 0.22 -8.92 18.72
C GLU A 26 1.24 -7.97 18.09
N PRO A 27 2.15 -7.39 18.88
CA PRO A 27 3.18 -6.50 18.36
C PRO A 27 4.10 -7.22 17.37
N PHE A 28 4.52 -6.48 16.36
CA PHE A 28 5.54 -6.89 15.41
C PHE A 28 6.51 -5.74 15.14
N LEU A 29 7.68 -6.04 14.61
CA LEU A 29 8.58 -5.03 14.07
C LEU A 29 8.65 -5.19 12.55
N LEU A 30 8.86 -4.09 11.85
CA LEU A 30 9.45 -4.15 10.51
C LEU A 30 10.95 -4.49 10.66
N PRO A 31 11.60 -5.08 9.63
CA PRO A 31 13.05 -5.23 9.63
C PRO A 31 13.74 -3.89 9.90
N PRO A 32 14.87 -3.87 10.62
CA PRO A 32 15.58 -2.63 10.91
C PRO A 32 16.01 -1.91 9.63
N PHE A 33 15.84 -0.60 9.58
CA PHE A 33 16.30 0.21 8.46
C PHE A 33 17.71 0.71 8.76
N ALA A 34 18.70 0.14 8.07
CA ALA A 34 20.11 0.52 8.18
C ALA A 34 20.82 0.40 6.82
N GLY A 35 21.60 1.41 6.48
CA GLY A 35 22.31 1.46 5.20
C GLY A 35 23.47 0.46 5.07
N LYS A 36 24.20 0.21 6.16
CA LYS A 36 25.40 -0.66 6.18
C LYS A 36 25.09 -2.01 6.82
N ASP A 37 25.69 -3.09 6.31
CA ASP A 37 25.46 -4.45 6.80
C ASP A 37 25.81 -4.64 8.29
N ALA A 38 26.91 -4.07 8.77
CA ALA A 38 27.27 -4.13 10.18
C ALA A 38 26.17 -3.53 11.07
N LYS A 39 25.65 -2.33 10.71
CA LYS A 39 24.54 -1.71 11.44
C LYS A 39 23.22 -2.47 11.30
N PHE A 40 22.98 -3.09 10.16
CA PHE A 40 21.81 -3.94 9.97
C PHE A 40 21.84 -5.17 10.86
N LEU A 41 23.01 -5.84 10.99
CA LEU A 41 23.20 -6.95 11.92
C LEU A 41 23.01 -6.53 13.38
N ASP A 42 23.59 -5.40 13.78
CA ASP A 42 23.39 -4.83 15.11
C ASP A 42 21.91 -4.56 15.37
N GLY A 43 21.22 -4.02 14.37
CA GLY A 43 19.78 -3.77 14.41
C GLY A 43 18.94 -5.04 14.56
N LEU A 44 19.30 -6.13 13.86
CA LEU A 44 18.62 -7.42 14.02
C LEU A 44 18.83 -8.01 15.43
N LEU A 45 20.04 -7.87 15.99
CA LEU A 45 20.35 -8.32 17.35
C LEU A 45 19.56 -7.49 18.38
N ARG A 46 19.56 -6.17 18.25
CA ARG A 46 18.80 -5.28 19.15
C ARG A 46 17.30 -5.54 19.08
N ALA A 47 16.75 -5.77 17.87
CA ALA A 47 15.35 -6.17 17.71
C ALA A 47 15.03 -7.48 18.45
N LYS A 48 15.92 -8.48 18.36
CA LYS A 48 15.76 -9.74 19.12
C LYS A 48 15.76 -9.50 20.63
N GLU A 49 16.70 -8.71 21.14
CA GLU A 49 16.76 -8.34 22.56
C GLU A 49 15.46 -7.68 23.02
N TRP A 50 14.93 -6.76 22.22
CA TRP A 50 13.67 -6.08 22.52
C TRP A 50 12.50 -7.06 22.68
N PHE A 51 12.36 -8.06 21.80
CA PHE A 51 11.32 -9.09 21.94
C PHE A 51 11.50 -9.92 23.22
N VAL A 52 12.75 -10.29 23.57
CA VAL A 52 13.07 -11.02 24.80
C VAL A 52 12.77 -10.19 26.05
N GLU A 53 13.20 -8.93 26.09
CA GLU A 53 12.96 -7.99 27.20
C GLU A 53 11.46 -7.78 27.45
N ASN A 54 10.67 -7.72 26.40
CA ASN A 54 9.22 -7.53 26.48
C ASN A 54 8.43 -8.84 26.60
N LYS A 55 9.09 -10.00 26.63
CA LYS A 55 8.47 -11.34 26.68
C LYS A 55 7.47 -11.58 25.54
N LEU A 56 7.80 -11.12 24.35
CA LEU A 56 7.00 -11.23 23.15
C LEU A 56 7.59 -12.29 22.21
N PRO A 57 6.76 -13.01 21.44
CA PRO A 57 7.25 -13.86 20.37
C PRO A 57 7.93 -13.00 19.30
N PHE A 58 9.09 -13.46 18.82
CA PHE A 58 9.81 -12.75 17.78
C PHE A 58 9.03 -12.78 16.47
N ARG A 59 8.77 -11.61 15.89
CA ARG A 59 8.07 -11.50 14.60
C ARG A 59 8.48 -10.24 13.84
N PHE A 60 9.08 -10.42 12.67
CA PHE A 60 9.13 -9.38 11.65
C PHE A 60 8.00 -9.56 10.65
N LYS A 61 7.37 -8.45 10.26
CA LYS A 61 6.39 -8.38 9.16
C LYS A 61 6.87 -7.47 8.05
N GLY A 62 6.29 -7.63 6.86
CA GLY A 62 6.60 -6.77 5.73
C GLY A 62 8.05 -6.88 5.23
N VAL A 63 8.70 -8.01 5.47
CA VAL A 63 10.06 -8.28 4.98
C VAL A 63 10.04 -8.35 3.47
N SER A 64 10.66 -7.40 2.77
CA SER A 64 10.76 -7.44 1.31
C SER A 64 11.71 -8.56 0.86
N LYS A 65 11.57 -9.01 -0.39
CA LYS A 65 12.45 -10.03 -0.99
C LYS A 65 13.94 -9.68 -0.84
N ALA A 66 14.30 -8.43 -1.14
CA ALA A 66 15.70 -7.97 -1.01
C ALA A 66 16.21 -8.02 0.44
N VAL A 67 15.35 -7.65 1.41
CA VAL A 67 15.70 -7.74 2.84
C VAL A 67 15.80 -9.19 3.29
N LYS A 68 14.89 -10.07 2.82
CA LYS A 68 14.95 -11.51 3.08
C LYS A 68 16.29 -12.09 2.60
N GLU A 69 16.66 -11.86 1.33
CA GLU A 69 17.93 -12.31 0.76
C GLU A 69 19.12 -11.80 1.58
N ARG A 70 19.12 -10.52 1.94
CA ARG A 70 20.15 -9.92 2.81
C ARG A 70 20.23 -10.60 4.19
N MET A 71 19.09 -10.93 4.79
CA MET A 71 19.06 -11.64 6.08
C MET A 71 19.54 -13.08 5.95
N GLU A 72 19.19 -13.77 4.87
CA GLU A 72 19.67 -15.14 4.58
C GLU A 72 21.20 -15.17 4.43
N ASP A 73 21.76 -14.21 3.67
CA ASP A 73 23.22 -14.10 3.46
C ASP A 73 23.99 -13.78 4.73
N LEU A 74 23.48 -12.86 5.56
CA LEU A 74 24.18 -12.38 6.75
C LEU A 74 23.94 -13.26 8.00
N CYS A 75 22.82 -13.96 8.09
CA CYS A 75 22.38 -14.61 9.32
C CYS A 75 22.27 -16.13 9.23
N LEU A 76 22.59 -16.75 8.10
CA LEU A 76 22.74 -18.21 7.86
C LEU A 76 21.74 -19.07 8.64
N GLY A 77 20.47 -19.10 8.19
CA GLY A 77 19.46 -20.01 8.72
C GLY A 77 18.92 -19.68 10.11
N ARG A 78 19.17 -18.46 10.61
CA ARG A 78 18.61 -18.00 11.91
C ARG A 78 17.16 -17.57 11.84
N TYR A 79 16.62 -17.35 10.63
CA TYR A 79 15.26 -16.90 10.42
C TYR A 79 14.52 -17.86 9.49
N GLU A 80 13.26 -18.07 9.79
CA GLU A 80 12.31 -18.77 8.93
C GLU A 80 11.39 -17.74 8.31
N PHE A 81 11.21 -17.81 6.98
CA PHE A 81 10.43 -16.87 6.21
C PHE A 81 9.18 -17.53 5.65
N THR A 82 8.02 -16.94 5.91
CA THR A 82 6.74 -17.37 5.35
C THR A 82 6.22 -16.30 4.40
N PRO A 83 5.90 -16.64 3.14
CA PRO A 83 5.31 -15.69 2.21
C PRO A 83 3.97 -15.15 2.75
N ASP A 84 3.84 -13.84 2.77
CA ASP A 84 2.60 -13.14 3.17
C ASP A 84 1.88 -12.62 1.93
N ARG A 85 1.20 -13.53 1.21
CA ARG A 85 0.56 -13.24 -0.09
C ARG A 85 -0.48 -12.11 0.00
N ASP A 86 -1.15 -11.98 1.13
CA ASP A 86 -2.20 -10.99 1.33
C ASP A 86 -1.65 -9.56 1.37
N ASN A 87 -0.36 -9.42 1.72
CA ASN A 87 0.38 -8.16 1.75
C ASN A 87 1.35 -7.97 0.56
N TYR A 88 1.25 -8.79 -0.50
CA TYR A 88 1.98 -8.53 -1.75
C TYR A 88 1.44 -7.30 -2.44
N GLU A 89 2.32 -6.36 -2.76
CA GLU A 89 1.95 -5.15 -3.49
C GLU A 89 1.91 -5.39 -5.00
N TYR A 90 0.92 -4.81 -5.64
CA TYR A 90 0.65 -4.97 -7.08
C TYR A 90 1.36 -3.89 -7.87
N ILE A 91 2.33 -4.28 -8.70
CA ILE A 91 3.10 -3.37 -9.53
C ILE A 91 2.65 -3.48 -10.99
N TYR A 92 2.31 -2.34 -11.59
CA TYR A 92 1.83 -2.24 -12.96
C TYR A 92 2.73 -1.32 -13.77
N LYS A 93 2.84 -1.55 -15.08
CA LYS A 93 3.41 -0.55 -15.97
C LYS A 93 2.48 0.63 -16.09
N SER A 94 2.99 1.84 -15.90
CA SER A 94 2.23 3.09 -16.05
C SER A 94 1.58 3.16 -17.44
N GLU A 95 2.33 2.84 -18.48
CA GLU A 95 1.85 2.81 -19.87
C GLU A 95 0.64 1.87 -20.06
N ASP A 96 0.64 0.69 -19.43
CA ASP A 96 -0.45 -0.28 -19.51
C ASP A 96 -1.74 0.28 -18.90
N LEU A 97 -1.66 0.96 -17.76
CA LEU A 97 -2.80 1.56 -17.06
C LEU A 97 -3.34 2.80 -17.80
N ILE A 98 -2.46 3.57 -18.43
CA ILE A 98 -2.84 4.76 -19.24
C ILE A 98 -3.52 4.34 -20.55
N ASN A 99 -2.96 3.39 -21.28
CA ASN A 99 -3.41 3.08 -22.64
C ASN A 99 -4.48 1.98 -22.68
N LEU A 100 -4.51 1.09 -21.69
CA LEU A 100 -5.39 -0.08 -21.62
C LEU A 100 -5.43 -0.83 -22.97
N SER A 101 -4.23 -1.09 -23.53
CA SER A 101 -4.06 -1.63 -24.87
C SER A 101 -4.03 -3.17 -24.86
N GLY A 102 -4.52 -3.75 -25.96
CA GLY A 102 -4.48 -5.19 -26.16
C GLY A 102 -5.66 -5.96 -25.54
N LYS A 103 -5.69 -7.27 -25.82
CA LYS A 103 -6.80 -8.15 -25.46
C LYS A 103 -7.00 -8.25 -23.94
N LYS A 104 -5.90 -8.24 -23.17
CA LYS A 104 -5.92 -8.36 -21.69
C LYS A 104 -6.67 -7.21 -21.00
N PHE A 105 -6.67 -6.01 -21.59
CA PHE A 105 -7.34 -4.83 -21.02
C PHE A 105 -8.71 -4.52 -21.66
N ARG A 106 -9.19 -5.33 -22.59
CA ARG A 106 -10.43 -5.05 -23.34
C ARG A 106 -11.61 -4.71 -22.44
N GLN A 107 -11.80 -5.43 -21.37
CA GLN A 107 -12.91 -5.19 -20.43
C GLN A 107 -12.77 -3.84 -19.72
N LYS A 108 -11.57 -3.51 -19.22
CA LYS A 108 -11.29 -2.23 -18.55
C LYS A 108 -11.49 -1.07 -19.50
N LYS A 109 -10.96 -1.19 -20.72
CA LYS A 109 -11.14 -0.18 -21.78
C LYS A 109 -12.60 0.03 -22.16
N ASN A 110 -13.37 -1.04 -22.24
CA ASN A 110 -14.80 -0.94 -22.52
C ASN A 110 -15.54 -0.19 -21.41
N HIS A 111 -15.26 -0.47 -20.13
CA HIS A 111 -15.89 0.25 -19.01
C HIS A 111 -15.50 1.73 -19.02
N LEU A 112 -14.23 2.06 -19.24
CA LEU A 112 -13.76 3.44 -19.37
C LEU A 112 -14.44 4.17 -20.53
N ASN A 113 -14.54 3.54 -21.71
CA ASN A 113 -15.18 4.14 -22.86
C ASN A 113 -16.68 4.35 -22.63
N GLN A 114 -17.37 3.39 -22.02
CA GLN A 114 -18.78 3.54 -21.65
C GLN A 114 -19.00 4.71 -20.70
N PHE A 115 -18.14 4.83 -19.67
CA PHE A 115 -18.16 5.97 -18.76
C PHE A 115 -18.02 7.30 -19.51
N ARG A 116 -16.98 7.43 -20.35
CA ARG A 116 -16.71 8.65 -21.13
C ARG A 116 -17.85 9.01 -22.10
N MET A 117 -18.52 8.01 -22.66
CA MET A 117 -19.68 8.23 -23.52
C MET A 117 -20.93 8.68 -22.75
N GLN A 118 -21.17 8.07 -21.59
CA GLN A 118 -22.35 8.35 -20.79
C GLN A 118 -22.24 9.68 -20.02
N TYR A 119 -21.03 10.01 -19.58
CA TYR A 119 -20.73 11.17 -18.74
C TYR A 119 -19.73 12.10 -19.43
N SER A 120 -20.02 12.52 -20.66
CA SER A 120 -19.11 13.32 -21.49
C SER A 120 -18.74 14.68 -20.88
N ASN A 121 -19.48 15.13 -19.89
CA ASN A 121 -19.27 16.38 -19.15
C ASN A 121 -18.58 16.20 -17.78
N TYR A 122 -17.96 15.03 -17.51
CA TYR A 122 -17.15 14.90 -16.30
C TYR A 122 -15.94 15.83 -16.37
N GLU A 123 -15.52 16.28 -15.21
CA GLU A 123 -14.33 17.10 -15.05
C GLU A 123 -13.30 16.33 -14.22
N TYR A 124 -12.06 16.23 -14.73
CA TYR A 124 -10.91 15.82 -13.90
C TYR A 124 -10.30 17.07 -13.28
N LEU A 125 -10.07 17.02 -11.97
CA LEU A 125 -9.52 18.11 -11.18
C LEU A 125 -8.31 17.60 -10.42
N PRO A 126 -7.12 18.22 -10.53
CA PRO A 126 -6.05 18.00 -9.56
C PRO A 126 -6.54 18.35 -8.16
N ILE A 127 -6.16 17.58 -7.15
CA ILE A 127 -6.51 17.89 -5.77
C ILE A 127 -5.63 19.03 -5.27
N THR A 128 -6.28 20.12 -4.95
CA THR A 128 -5.72 21.35 -4.36
C THR A 128 -6.46 21.64 -3.06
N GLU A 129 -6.02 22.63 -2.28
CA GLU A 129 -6.63 22.97 -0.98
C GLU A 129 -8.14 23.20 -1.04
N ASP A 130 -8.64 23.77 -2.15
CA ASP A 130 -10.08 24.02 -2.37
C ASP A 130 -10.86 22.77 -2.79
N ILE A 131 -10.19 21.72 -3.29
CA ILE A 131 -10.80 20.44 -3.66
C ILE A 131 -10.81 19.44 -2.48
N ILE A 132 -9.85 19.54 -1.54
CA ILE A 132 -9.76 18.67 -0.37
C ILE A 132 -11.09 18.57 0.41
N PRO A 133 -11.80 19.68 0.73
CA PRO A 133 -13.08 19.60 1.43
C PRO A 133 -14.12 18.72 0.70
N LEU A 134 -14.19 18.82 -0.62
CA LEU A 134 -15.12 18.02 -1.44
C LEU A 134 -14.74 16.51 -1.43
N CYS A 135 -13.45 16.21 -1.43
CA CYS A 135 -12.98 14.83 -1.29
C CYS A 135 -13.29 14.25 0.09
N ARG A 136 -13.19 15.06 1.16
CA ARG A 136 -13.59 14.64 2.51
C ARG A 136 -15.07 14.34 2.61
N GLU A 137 -15.94 15.13 1.99
CA GLU A 137 -17.38 14.86 1.90
C GLU A 137 -17.64 13.51 1.20
N THR A 138 -16.97 13.26 0.08
CA THR A 138 -17.08 12.00 -0.63
C THR A 138 -16.60 10.82 0.21
N ALA A 139 -15.47 10.95 0.91
CA ALA A 139 -14.94 9.91 1.80
C ALA A 139 -15.89 9.62 2.98
N ALA A 140 -16.44 10.64 3.61
CA ALA A 140 -17.41 10.50 4.70
C ALA A 140 -18.71 9.80 4.23
N SER A 141 -19.25 10.22 3.09
CA SER A 141 -20.43 9.58 2.47
C SER A 141 -20.19 8.10 2.11
N TRP A 142 -18.97 7.75 1.75
CA TRP A 142 -18.57 6.35 1.51
C TRP A 142 -18.73 5.50 2.77
N VAL A 143 -18.27 5.99 3.93
CA VAL A 143 -18.37 5.28 5.22
C VAL A 143 -19.82 5.08 5.63
N GLU A 144 -20.68 6.06 5.41
CA GLU A 144 -22.12 5.96 5.73
C GLU A 144 -22.84 4.87 4.94
N THR A 145 -22.36 4.57 3.73
CA THR A 145 -23.01 3.61 2.81
C THR A 145 -22.38 2.23 2.83
N HIS A 146 -21.20 2.08 3.42
CA HIS A 146 -20.44 0.84 3.50
C HIS A 146 -20.16 0.50 4.96
N HIS A 147 -20.33 -0.76 5.33
CA HIS A 147 -20.20 -1.23 6.74
C HIS A 147 -19.13 -2.33 6.85
N GLU A 148 -18.09 -2.25 6.02
CA GLU A 148 -16.97 -3.18 6.05
C GLU A 148 -16.06 -2.90 7.25
N GLU A 149 -15.47 -3.95 7.83
CA GLU A 149 -14.50 -3.82 8.92
C GLU A 149 -13.29 -2.98 8.47
N GLY A 150 -12.90 -1.98 9.26
CA GLY A 150 -11.75 -1.11 8.98
C GLY A 150 -12.05 0.13 8.15
N ILE A 151 -13.30 0.33 7.70
CA ILE A 151 -13.66 1.51 6.88
C ILE A 151 -13.53 2.83 7.66
N GLU A 152 -13.79 2.81 8.97
CA GLU A 152 -13.58 3.96 9.84
C GLU A 152 -12.10 4.30 9.98
N ASP A 153 -11.25 3.29 10.12
CA ASP A 153 -9.78 3.43 10.17
C ASP A 153 -9.25 4.02 8.85
N GLU A 154 -9.84 3.62 7.72
CA GLU A 154 -9.49 4.17 6.42
C GLU A 154 -9.89 5.66 6.29
N LEU A 155 -11.04 6.06 6.81
CA LEU A 155 -11.44 7.48 6.86
C LEU A 155 -10.47 8.32 7.69
N VAL A 156 -10.04 7.79 8.84
CA VAL A 156 -8.98 8.44 9.66
C VAL A 156 -7.70 8.60 8.84
N ALA A 157 -7.28 7.53 8.15
CA ALA A 157 -6.09 7.54 7.31
C ALA A 157 -6.19 8.58 6.16
N ILE A 158 -7.33 8.65 5.46
CA ILE A 158 -7.59 9.64 4.40
C ILE A 158 -7.51 11.06 4.96
N ASN A 159 -8.12 11.31 6.12
CA ASN A 159 -8.09 12.63 6.74
C ASN A 159 -6.67 13.05 7.15
N LEU A 160 -5.85 12.11 7.68
CA LEU A 160 -4.44 12.37 7.98
C LEU A 160 -3.62 12.72 6.73
N LEU A 161 -3.89 12.07 5.59
CA LEU A 161 -3.24 12.45 4.32
C LEU A 161 -3.60 13.88 3.92
N PHE A 162 -4.87 14.25 3.99
CA PHE A 162 -5.32 15.61 3.67
C PHE A 162 -4.79 16.67 4.64
N ASP A 163 -4.67 16.35 5.94
CA ASP A 163 -4.12 17.26 6.95
C ASP A 163 -2.62 17.52 6.77
N ASN A 164 -1.91 16.60 6.13
CA ASN A 164 -0.46 16.68 5.90
C ASN A 164 -0.08 16.78 4.42
N TRP A 165 -1.00 17.22 3.58
CA TRP A 165 -0.91 17.19 2.12
C TRP A 165 0.41 17.72 1.56
N GLU A 166 0.75 18.96 1.91
CA GLU A 166 1.98 19.60 1.45
C GLU A 166 3.23 18.97 2.07
N ALA A 167 3.19 18.67 3.37
CA ALA A 167 4.34 18.12 4.10
C ALA A 167 4.74 16.73 3.58
N LEU A 168 3.77 15.95 3.08
CA LEU A 168 4.01 14.63 2.49
C LEU A 168 4.29 14.68 0.98
N GLY A 169 4.15 15.85 0.33
CA GLY A 169 4.35 16.00 -1.11
C GLY A 169 3.37 15.18 -1.95
N LEU A 170 2.15 15.02 -1.45
CA LEU A 170 1.14 14.18 -2.09
C LEU A 170 0.65 14.76 -3.41
N LYS A 171 0.24 13.87 -4.30
CA LYS A 171 -0.50 14.16 -5.53
C LYS A 171 -1.87 13.55 -5.46
N GLY A 172 -2.84 14.18 -6.09
CA GLY A 172 -4.19 13.65 -6.14
C GLY A 172 -4.99 14.15 -7.31
N GLY A 173 -5.99 13.36 -7.67
CA GLY A 173 -6.94 13.68 -8.70
C GLY A 173 -8.37 13.35 -8.26
N ALA A 174 -9.32 14.15 -8.68
CA ALA A 174 -10.73 13.96 -8.43
C ALA A 174 -11.53 14.01 -9.74
N ILE A 175 -12.61 13.25 -9.80
CA ILE A 175 -13.59 13.34 -10.89
C ILE A 175 -14.86 13.97 -10.32
N LYS A 176 -15.23 15.09 -10.92
CA LYS A 176 -16.45 15.80 -10.61
C LYS A 176 -17.54 15.46 -11.63
N LEU A 177 -18.71 15.08 -11.12
CA LEU A 177 -19.94 14.82 -11.87
C LEU A 177 -21.12 15.44 -11.15
N PHE A 178 -22.09 15.96 -11.88
CA PHE A 178 -23.32 16.51 -11.30
C PHE A 178 -23.07 17.57 -10.20
N GLY A 179 -21.96 18.31 -10.32
CA GLY A 179 -21.58 19.33 -9.35
C GLY A 179 -20.89 18.81 -8.07
N ARG A 180 -20.63 17.50 -7.95
CA ARG A 180 -20.02 16.84 -6.79
C ARG A 180 -18.80 16.05 -7.19
N VAL A 181 -17.85 15.86 -6.25
CA VAL A 181 -16.77 14.89 -6.40
C VAL A 181 -17.36 13.50 -6.19
N GLU A 182 -17.30 12.67 -7.22
CA GLU A 182 -17.82 11.29 -7.20
C GLU A 182 -16.69 10.25 -7.15
N ALA A 183 -15.45 10.66 -7.43
CA ALA A 183 -14.27 9.83 -7.25
C ALA A 183 -13.05 10.67 -6.97
N PHE A 184 -12.10 10.10 -6.21
CA PHE A 184 -10.77 10.69 -6.03
C PHE A 184 -9.70 9.61 -5.82
N SER A 185 -8.45 9.97 -6.09
CA SER A 185 -7.29 9.15 -5.83
C SER A 185 -6.17 9.99 -5.24
N ILE A 186 -5.38 9.39 -4.33
CA ILE A 186 -4.24 10.03 -3.65
C ILE A 186 -3.03 9.11 -3.79
N GLY A 187 -1.88 9.70 -4.08
CA GLY A 187 -0.63 8.96 -4.19
C GLY A 187 0.59 9.87 -4.08
N GLU A 188 1.75 9.29 -4.29
CA GLU A 188 3.03 9.99 -4.24
C GLU A 188 4.04 9.39 -5.22
N ILE A 189 5.10 10.13 -5.53
CA ILE A 189 6.25 9.62 -6.28
C ILE A 189 7.27 9.10 -5.27
N LEU A 190 7.52 7.79 -5.27
CA LEU A 190 8.52 7.18 -4.40
C LEU A 190 9.95 7.43 -4.89
N ASN A 191 10.14 7.41 -6.21
CA ASN A 191 11.41 7.70 -6.88
C ASN A 191 11.17 7.91 -8.38
N ASP A 192 12.26 8.12 -9.16
CA ASP A 192 12.20 8.40 -10.60
C ASP A 192 11.48 7.34 -11.44
N ARG A 193 11.24 6.14 -10.90
CA ARG A 193 10.67 5.02 -11.64
C ARG A 193 9.32 4.56 -11.14
N ILE A 194 8.96 4.88 -9.90
CA ILE A 194 7.78 4.30 -9.24
C ILE A 194 6.97 5.40 -8.53
N ALA A 195 5.67 5.40 -8.79
CA ALA A 195 4.68 6.10 -7.98
C ALA A 195 3.81 5.10 -7.20
N LEU A 196 3.30 5.52 -6.06
CA LEU A 196 2.45 4.76 -5.16
C LEU A 196 1.06 5.39 -5.11
N ILE A 197 0.02 4.59 -5.26
CA ILE A 197 -1.38 5.00 -5.06
C ILE A 197 -1.85 4.43 -3.74
N HIS A 198 -2.07 5.32 -2.76
CA HIS A 198 -2.54 4.98 -1.42
C HIS A 198 -4.06 4.79 -1.36
N ILE A 199 -4.79 5.70 -2.01
CA ILE A 199 -6.25 5.75 -1.95
C ILE A 199 -6.82 5.85 -3.35
N GLU A 200 -7.84 5.06 -3.62
CA GLU A 200 -8.66 5.18 -4.82
C GLU A 200 -10.12 4.89 -4.43
N LYS A 201 -10.94 5.92 -4.44
CA LYS A 201 -12.36 5.86 -4.09
C LYS A 201 -13.21 6.37 -5.24
N ALA A 202 -14.32 5.68 -5.49
CA ALA A 202 -15.29 6.09 -6.50
C ALA A 202 -16.69 5.60 -6.12
N ASN A 203 -17.71 6.35 -6.49
CA ASN A 203 -19.10 5.95 -6.32
C ASN A 203 -19.37 4.66 -7.12
N PRO A 204 -19.70 3.53 -6.49
CA PRO A 204 -19.87 2.25 -7.16
C PRO A 204 -21.10 2.21 -8.06
N ASP A 205 -22.09 3.07 -7.84
CA ASP A 205 -23.30 3.15 -8.66
C ASP A 205 -23.04 3.78 -10.03
N ILE A 206 -21.90 4.46 -10.19
CA ILE A 206 -21.49 5.05 -11.46
C ILE A 206 -20.56 4.09 -12.19
N ARG A 207 -21.13 3.36 -13.13
CA ARG A 207 -20.39 2.33 -13.87
C ARG A 207 -19.19 2.90 -14.62
N GLY A 208 -18.03 2.32 -14.40
CA GLY A 208 -16.78 2.70 -15.06
C GLY A 208 -16.03 3.85 -14.39
N LEU A 209 -16.55 4.42 -13.31
CA LEU A 209 -15.93 5.54 -12.60
C LEU A 209 -14.60 5.15 -11.97
N TYR A 210 -14.48 3.94 -11.37
CA TYR A 210 -13.19 3.42 -10.88
C TYR A 210 -12.14 3.32 -11.99
N GLN A 211 -12.55 2.89 -13.21
CA GLN A 211 -11.63 2.85 -14.34
C GLN A 211 -11.26 4.25 -14.82
N ALA A 212 -12.17 5.19 -14.71
CA ALA A 212 -11.93 6.57 -15.10
C ALA A 212 -10.96 7.26 -14.14
N ILE A 213 -11.20 7.21 -12.83
CA ILE A 213 -10.30 7.86 -11.87
C ILE A 213 -8.89 7.26 -11.92
N ASN A 214 -8.77 5.93 -11.99
CA ASN A 214 -7.47 5.26 -12.13
C ASN A 214 -6.72 5.74 -13.37
N ASN A 215 -7.39 5.74 -14.54
CA ASN A 215 -6.78 6.13 -15.80
C ASN A 215 -6.41 7.61 -15.86
N GLU A 216 -7.31 8.51 -15.43
CA GLU A 216 -7.08 9.95 -15.44
C GLU A 216 -5.99 10.35 -14.43
N PHE A 217 -6.02 9.79 -13.22
CA PHE A 217 -5.03 10.10 -12.20
C PHE A 217 -3.61 9.74 -12.64
N ILE A 218 -3.41 8.51 -13.14
CA ILE A 218 -2.09 8.08 -13.61
C ILE A 218 -1.64 8.90 -14.81
N ARG A 219 -2.54 9.21 -15.74
CA ARG A 219 -2.25 10.00 -16.93
C ARG A 219 -1.78 11.42 -16.60
N HIS A 220 -2.41 12.05 -15.63
CA HIS A 220 -2.14 13.44 -15.28
C HIS A 220 -0.98 13.60 -14.31
N GLU A 221 -0.85 12.71 -13.33
CA GLU A 221 0.08 12.89 -12.23
C GLU A 221 1.31 11.97 -12.30
N PHE A 222 1.22 10.83 -13.00
CA PHE A 222 2.24 9.78 -12.98
C PHE A 222 2.62 9.24 -14.37
N SER A 223 2.41 10.02 -15.43
CA SER A 223 2.76 9.60 -16.80
C SER A 223 4.26 9.40 -17.02
N GLU A 224 5.10 10.05 -16.23
CA GLU A 224 6.56 10.03 -16.37
C GLU A 224 7.24 8.85 -15.66
N VAL A 225 6.54 8.15 -14.74
CA VAL A 225 7.13 6.99 -14.07
C VAL A 225 6.89 5.70 -14.86
N GLU A 226 7.80 4.74 -14.71
CA GLU A 226 7.73 3.44 -15.38
C GLU A 226 6.66 2.54 -14.75
N PHE A 227 6.55 2.57 -13.41
CA PHE A 227 5.68 1.68 -12.65
C PHE A 227 4.75 2.42 -11.70
N ILE A 228 3.58 1.82 -11.50
CA ILE A 228 2.60 2.21 -10.50
C ILE A 228 2.45 1.07 -9.49
N ASN A 229 2.73 1.35 -8.23
CA ASN A 229 2.40 0.50 -7.12
C ASN A 229 0.99 0.85 -6.63
N ARG A 230 0.10 -0.13 -6.53
CA ARG A 230 -1.28 0.03 -6.03
C ARG A 230 -1.51 -0.72 -4.73
N GLU A 231 -0.46 -0.91 -3.95
CA GLU A 231 -0.47 -1.59 -2.65
C GLU A 231 -1.06 -3.02 -2.69
N GLU A 232 -1.30 -3.61 -1.55
CA GLU A 232 -1.76 -4.99 -1.36
C GLU A 232 -3.28 -5.15 -1.50
N ASP A 233 -3.75 -6.40 -1.47
CA ASP A 233 -5.18 -6.76 -1.48
C ASP A 233 -5.74 -7.14 -0.09
N MET A 234 -4.90 -7.16 0.94
CA MET A 234 -5.26 -7.48 2.34
C MET A 234 -6.00 -8.84 2.50
N GLY A 235 -5.85 -9.76 1.55
CA GLY A 235 -6.58 -11.03 1.54
C GLY A 235 -8.06 -10.92 1.16
N LEU A 236 -8.54 -9.73 0.77
CA LEU A 236 -9.93 -9.49 0.38
C LEU A 236 -10.21 -9.99 -1.05
N PRO A 237 -11.06 -11.02 -1.26
CA PRO A 237 -11.24 -11.63 -2.58
C PRO A 237 -11.69 -10.66 -3.67
N GLY A 238 -12.58 -9.73 -3.33
CA GLY A 238 -13.07 -8.70 -4.27
C GLY A 238 -11.96 -7.73 -4.69
N LEU A 239 -11.14 -7.26 -3.75
CA LEU A 239 -10.03 -6.36 -4.02
C LEU A 239 -8.93 -7.08 -4.82
N ARG A 240 -8.61 -8.34 -4.46
CA ARG A 240 -7.70 -9.20 -5.22
C ARG A 240 -8.13 -9.34 -6.66
N GLN A 241 -9.38 -9.73 -6.90
CA GLN A 241 -9.93 -9.85 -8.25
C GLN A 241 -9.87 -8.53 -9.01
N ALA A 242 -10.20 -7.41 -8.35
CA ALA A 242 -10.14 -6.09 -8.96
C ALA A 242 -8.70 -5.76 -9.39
N LYS A 243 -7.70 -5.95 -8.51
CA LYS A 243 -6.28 -5.68 -8.80
C LYS A 243 -5.72 -6.62 -9.87
N GLU A 244 -5.92 -7.93 -9.76
CA GLU A 244 -5.46 -8.91 -10.75
C GLU A 244 -6.06 -8.68 -12.14
N SER A 245 -7.29 -8.18 -12.22
CA SER A 245 -7.97 -7.87 -13.48
C SER A 245 -7.31 -6.74 -14.29
N TYR A 246 -6.38 -5.99 -13.71
CA TYR A 246 -5.53 -5.02 -14.40
C TYR A 246 -4.18 -5.61 -14.87
N ASN A 247 -3.98 -6.93 -14.70
CA ASN A 247 -2.79 -7.66 -15.16
C ASN A 247 -1.48 -7.03 -14.66
N PRO A 248 -1.15 -7.14 -13.38
CA PRO A 248 0.08 -6.61 -12.82
C PRO A 248 1.29 -7.13 -13.58
N ASP A 249 2.32 -6.32 -13.72
CA ASP A 249 3.59 -6.69 -14.33
C ASP A 249 4.34 -7.68 -13.41
N HIS A 250 4.38 -7.36 -12.13
CA HIS A 250 4.94 -8.22 -11.09
C HIS A 250 4.39 -7.85 -9.71
N PHE A 251 4.82 -8.59 -8.70
CA PHE A 251 4.48 -8.33 -7.30
C PHE A 251 5.74 -7.88 -6.53
N ALA A 252 5.59 -6.90 -5.64
CA ALA A 252 6.56 -6.67 -4.59
C ALA A 252 6.23 -7.63 -3.44
N GLU A 253 6.97 -8.74 -3.39
CA GLU A 253 6.76 -9.82 -2.43
C GLU A 253 7.08 -9.38 -1.01
N LYS A 254 6.26 -9.81 -0.04
CA LYS A 254 6.43 -9.59 1.39
C LYS A 254 6.46 -10.92 2.14
N TYR A 255 7.19 -10.95 3.22
CA TYR A 255 7.33 -12.13 4.06
C TYR A 255 7.15 -11.77 5.53
N ASP A 256 6.59 -12.69 6.29
CA ASP A 256 6.75 -12.73 7.74
C ASP A 256 8.04 -13.48 8.05
N ALA A 257 8.79 -13.04 9.08
CA ALA A 257 9.96 -13.77 9.54
C ALA A 257 9.88 -14.01 11.05
N VAL A 258 10.18 -15.23 11.44
CA VAL A 258 10.34 -15.64 12.84
C VAL A 258 11.77 -16.09 13.09
N TYR A 259 12.21 -16.03 14.34
CA TYR A 259 13.52 -16.53 14.71
C TYR A 259 13.44 -18.05 14.86
N ALA A 260 14.28 -18.80 14.13
CA ALA A 260 14.34 -20.25 14.23
C ALA A 260 14.79 -20.65 15.63
N ASN A 261 13.94 -21.35 16.36
CA ASN A 261 14.28 -21.84 17.69
C ASN A 261 15.34 -22.95 17.58
N GLU A 262 16.44 -22.82 18.31
CA GLU A 262 17.47 -23.86 18.39
C GLU A 262 16.92 -25.20 18.95
N ALA A 263 15.76 -25.19 19.59
CA ALA A 263 15.09 -26.37 20.13
C ALA A 263 14.50 -27.30 19.05
N ASP A 264 14.07 -26.76 17.90
CA ASP A 264 13.48 -27.58 16.82
C ASP A 264 14.55 -28.27 15.97
N ASN A 265 15.79 -27.76 15.94
CA ASN A 265 16.92 -28.37 15.27
C ASN A 265 17.54 -29.56 16.02
N ALA A 266 17.22 -29.74 17.31
CA ALA A 266 17.71 -30.85 18.10
C ALA A 266 16.91 -32.17 17.94
N THR A 267 15.72 -32.12 17.33
CA THR A 267 14.85 -33.30 17.14
C THR A 267 14.88 -33.89 15.73
N GLY A 268 15.57 -33.24 14.79
CA GLY A 268 15.72 -33.70 13.40
C GLY A 268 16.88 -34.68 13.15
N GLY A 269 17.63 -35.08 14.16
CA GLY A 269 18.74 -36.01 14.09
C GLY A 269 18.47 -37.33 14.82
N LYS A 270 17.61 -38.18 14.25
CA LYS A 270 17.59 -39.62 14.54
C LYS A 270 17.26 -40.39 13.28
#